data_c632eaf27824c3af9ec87897d8d344d3
#
_entry.id   c632eaf27824c3af9ec87897d8d344d3
#
_cell.length_a   1.000
_cell.length_b   1.000
_cell.length_c   1.000
_cell.angle_alpha   90.00
_cell.angle_beta   90.00
_cell.angle_gamma   90.00
#
_symmetry.space_group_name_H-M   'P 1'
#
loop_
_entity.id
_entity.type
_entity.pdbx_description
1 polymer ?
#
loop_
_entity_poly.entity_id
_entity_poly.type
_entity_poly.pdbx_seq_one_letter_code
_entity_poly.pdbx_strand_id
1 'polypeptide(L)'
;MNYINYHSHSSYSNISTPDSTISNQERANRTIELNIPVLSGIEHGWCGRFIEIIELAKQNNLKSLLGTEAYFVKNRLEKDSTNAHIILLARNENGRKSINRILSEANITGFYYKPRIDFDLLFSLPQNDVWITTACIGGIWKYKDEYESILLHLNSYFKENFFLEVQYHNAPRQIEINKKILELSKKYNIGIVAGMDSHMISSDQSKERDDYLLSRGIKYPDEENWYLDFPSYETAFERFKKQGALNKSQIADALNNTNIFETVEEYNSIIFDKNNIKLPTLYVKESQLQKDEKLSNLIWKQWEQEKINVPKNKWALYEKEIQKEL
;
A
#
# COMPACT_ATOMS: atom_id res chain seq x y z
N MET A 1 23.13 -5.11 13.02
CA MET A 1 22.08 -4.11 13.26
C MET A 1 20.97 -4.41 12.27
N ASN A 2 19.73 -4.18 12.65
CA ASN A 2 18.59 -4.52 11.79
C ASN A 2 17.69 -3.28 11.58
N TYR A 3 16.94 -3.25 10.50
CA TYR A 3 15.94 -2.22 10.19
C TYR A 3 14.75 -2.89 9.48
N ILE A 4 13.61 -2.23 9.45
CA ILE A 4 12.45 -2.70 8.72
C ILE A 4 12.29 -1.87 7.44
N ASN A 5 12.39 -2.50 6.26
CA ASN A 5 12.06 -1.85 5.00
C ASN A 5 10.53 -1.83 4.83
N TYR A 6 9.87 -0.87 5.48
CA TYR A 6 8.42 -0.72 5.43
C TYR A 6 7.94 -0.02 4.15
N HIS A 7 8.79 0.78 3.52
CA HIS A 7 8.49 1.54 2.30
C HIS A 7 9.10 0.81 1.09
N SER A 8 8.34 -0.11 0.52
CA SER A 8 8.74 -0.91 -0.64
C SER A 8 7.53 -1.26 -1.48
N HIS A 9 7.64 -1.04 -2.78
CA HIS A 9 6.59 -1.25 -3.77
C HIS A 9 6.84 -2.53 -4.58
N SER A 10 5.77 -3.22 -4.95
CA SER A 10 5.85 -4.34 -5.88
C SER A 10 5.26 -3.98 -7.25
N SER A 11 5.36 -4.89 -8.20
CA SER A 11 4.72 -4.75 -9.51
C SER A 11 3.19 -4.56 -9.44
N TYR A 12 2.56 -4.81 -8.29
CA TYR A 12 1.16 -4.49 -8.05
C TYR A 12 0.89 -3.00 -7.87
N SER A 13 1.88 -2.20 -7.50
CA SER A 13 1.82 -0.73 -7.53
C SER A 13 1.55 -0.19 -8.94
N ASN A 14 1.97 -0.94 -9.97
CA ASN A 14 1.87 -0.54 -11.37
C ASN A 14 0.43 -0.38 -11.90
N ILE A 15 -0.58 -0.83 -11.14
CA ILE A 15 -1.99 -0.53 -11.42
C ILE A 15 -2.26 0.97 -11.27
N SER A 16 -1.64 1.62 -10.28
CA SER A 16 -1.80 3.03 -9.99
C SER A 16 -0.66 3.88 -10.55
N THR A 17 0.58 3.46 -10.29
CA THR A 17 1.80 4.14 -10.74
C THR A 17 2.80 3.10 -11.23
N PRO A 18 3.02 2.99 -12.55
CA PRO A 18 3.94 1.99 -13.11
C PRO A 18 5.39 2.38 -12.84
N ASP A 19 6.02 1.81 -11.83
CA ASP A 19 7.39 2.16 -11.43
C ASP A 19 8.17 1.04 -10.73
N SER A 20 7.57 -0.12 -10.45
CA SER A 20 8.23 -1.22 -9.75
C SER A 20 8.31 -2.50 -10.59
N THR A 21 9.42 -3.22 -10.44
CA THR A 21 9.66 -4.54 -11.05
C THR A 21 9.64 -5.68 -10.02
N ILE A 22 9.51 -5.39 -8.73
CA ILE A 22 9.59 -6.38 -7.65
C ILE A 22 8.31 -7.23 -7.60
N SER A 23 8.44 -8.56 -7.60
CA SER A 23 7.37 -9.46 -7.16
C SER A 23 7.36 -9.58 -5.62
N ASN A 24 6.21 -9.94 -5.04
CA ASN A 24 6.13 -10.18 -3.59
C ASN A 24 7.03 -11.33 -3.15
N GLN A 25 7.25 -12.34 -4.00
CA GLN A 25 8.17 -13.44 -3.71
C GLN A 25 9.63 -12.97 -3.64
N GLU A 26 10.08 -12.13 -4.58
CA GLU A 26 11.43 -11.56 -4.55
C GLU A 26 11.62 -10.66 -3.33
N ARG A 27 10.59 -9.85 -2.98
CA ARG A 27 10.57 -9.05 -1.75
C ARG A 27 10.74 -9.94 -0.51
N ALA A 28 10.00 -11.05 -0.42
CA ALA A 28 10.12 -11.99 0.69
C ALA A 28 11.51 -12.64 0.74
N ASN A 29 12.04 -13.10 -0.39
CA ASN A 29 13.38 -13.69 -0.47
C ASN A 29 14.45 -12.70 0.01
N ARG A 30 14.36 -11.42 -0.42
CA ARG A 30 15.29 -10.38 0.00
C ARG A 30 15.17 -10.04 1.49
N THR A 31 13.95 -10.02 2.02
CA THR A 31 13.69 -9.84 3.46
C THR A 31 14.36 -10.93 4.28
N ILE A 32 14.28 -12.20 3.85
CA ILE A 32 14.93 -13.35 4.49
C ILE A 32 16.45 -13.24 4.39
N GLU A 33 16.98 -12.97 3.20
CA GLU A 33 18.42 -12.82 2.95
C GLU A 33 19.06 -11.79 3.91
N LEU A 34 18.37 -10.70 4.14
CA LEU A 34 18.81 -9.62 5.02
C LEU A 34 18.48 -9.84 6.50
N ASN A 35 17.87 -10.99 6.85
CA ASN A 35 17.42 -11.30 8.21
C ASN A 35 16.50 -10.22 8.81
N ILE A 36 15.64 -9.60 7.99
CA ILE A 36 14.64 -8.64 8.41
C ILE A 36 13.42 -9.43 8.93
N PRO A 37 12.92 -9.17 10.16
CA PRO A 37 11.87 -9.99 10.78
C PRO A 37 10.45 -9.71 10.25
N VAL A 38 10.28 -8.68 9.41
CA VAL A 38 8.98 -8.20 8.93
C VAL A 38 8.97 -8.09 7.41
N LEU A 39 8.02 -8.76 6.77
CA LEU A 39 7.71 -8.58 5.36
C LEU A 39 6.64 -7.49 5.21
N SER A 40 6.99 -6.37 4.60
CA SER A 40 6.06 -5.28 4.32
C SER A 40 5.37 -5.47 2.98
N GLY A 41 4.09 -5.06 2.91
CA GLY A 41 3.31 -4.98 1.68
C GLY A 41 2.60 -3.64 1.59
N ILE A 42 3.21 -2.66 0.92
CA ILE A 42 2.57 -1.39 0.59
C ILE A 42 2.57 -1.16 -0.91
N GLU A 43 1.51 -0.58 -1.42
CA GLU A 43 1.36 -0.27 -2.83
C GLU A 43 0.78 1.14 -3.00
N HIS A 44 0.91 1.72 -4.19
CA HIS A 44 0.41 3.07 -4.48
C HIS A 44 -1.13 3.13 -4.53
N GLY A 45 -1.74 3.70 -3.49
CA GLY A 45 -3.16 4.07 -3.46
C GLY A 45 -4.15 2.90 -3.33
N TRP A 46 -3.69 1.68 -3.01
CA TRP A 46 -4.55 0.52 -2.84
C TRP A 46 -3.94 -0.56 -1.94
N CYS A 47 -4.71 -1.60 -1.61
CA CYS A 47 -4.32 -2.70 -0.72
C CYS A 47 -4.13 -4.00 -1.51
N GLY A 48 -3.26 -3.98 -2.52
CA GLY A 48 -3.06 -5.13 -3.39
C GLY A 48 -2.39 -6.31 -2.69
N ARG A 49 -2.98 -7.51 -2.88
CA ARG A 49 -2.32 -8.77 -2.53
C ARG A 49 -1.94 -8.94 -1.04
N PHE A 50 -2.67 -8.31 -0.13
CA PHE A 50 -2.44 -8.47 1.31
C PHE A 50 -2.40 -9.94 1.76
N ILE A 51 -3.25 -10.78 1.18
CA ILE A 51 -3.28 -12.22 1.49
C ILE A 51 -1.96 -12.88 1.10
N GLU A 52 -1.42 -12.58 -0.07
CA GLU A 52 -0.13 -13.11 -0.52
C GLU A 52 1.02 -12.72 0.42
N ILE A 53 1.06 -11.45 0.88
CA ILE A 53 2.05 -11.00 1.86
C ILE A 53 1.94 -11.78 3.17
N ILE A 54 0.72 -11.98 3.67
CA ILE A 54 0.49 -12.76 4.90
C ILE A 54 0.91 -14.22 4.72
N GLU A 55 0.57 -14.85 3.59
CA GLU A 55 0.94 -16.22 3.30
C GLU A 55 2.46 -16.37 3.19
N LEU A 56 3.14 -15.49 2.46
CA LEU A 56 4.60 -15.49 2.32
C LEU A 56 5.31 -15.25 3.67
N ALA A 57 4.83 -14.31 4.46
CA ALA A 57 5.37 -14.03 5.79
C ALA A 57 5.23 -15.26 6.69
N LYS A 58 4.04 -15.86 6.75
CA LYS A 58 3.77 -17.06 7.55
C LYS A 58 4.61 -18.27 7.13
N GLN A 59 4.78 -18.50 5.82
CA GLN A 59 5.60 -19.60 5.29
C GLN A 59 7.07 -19.48 5.71
N ASN A 60 7.55 -18.26 5.98
CA ASN A 60 8.94 -17.98 6.27
C ASN A 60 9.19 -17.50 7.71
N ASN A 61 8.25 -17.68 8.63
CA ASN A 61 8.34 -17.24 10.02
C ASN A 61 8.61 -15.73 10.17
N LEU A 62 8.10 -14.92 9.25
CA LEU A 62 8.15 -13.47 9.30
C LEU A 62 6.83 -12.91 9.82
N LYS A 63 6.86 -11.72 10.42
CA LYS A 63 5.65 -10.93 10.61
C LYS A 63 5.26 -10.27 9.29
N SER A 64 3.97 -10.03 9.09
CA SER A 64 3.47 -9.25 7.95
C SER A 64 3.13 -7.84 8.39
N LEU A 65 3.56 -6.83 7.64
CA LEU A 65 3.19 -5.43 7.83
C LEU A 65 2.44 -4.94 6.59
N LEU A 66 1.17 -4.65 6.75
CA LEU A 66 0.28 -4.25 5.65
C LEU A 66 0.01 -2.75 5.67
N GLY A 67 -0.01 -2.14 4.50
CA GLY A 67 -0.26 -0.71 4.40
C GLY A 67 -0.46 -0.26 2.96
N THR A 68 -0.39 1.04 2.77
CA THR A 68 -0.48 1.68 1.46
C THR A 68 0.25 3.02 1.46
N GLU A 69 0.80 3.41 0.33
CA GLU A 69 1.17 4.80 0.07
C GLU A 69 -0.02 5.48 -0.60
N ALA A 70 -0.84 6.17 0.20
CA ALA A 70 -2.06 6.82 -0.23
C ALA A 70 -1.80 8.21 -0.85
N TYR A 71 -2.73 8.68 -1.68
CA TYR A 71 -2.68 10.01 -2.30
C TYR A 71 -3.48 10.99 -1.45
N PHE A 72 -2.79 11.84 -0.70
CA PHE A 72 -3.38 12.86 0.14
C PHE A 72 -3.66 14.15 -0.63
N VAL A 73 -4.83 14.74 -0.41
CA VAL A 73 -5.25 16.07 -0.88
C VAL A 73 -5.92 16.83 0.26
N LYS A 74 -6.05 18.15 0.13
CA LYS A 74 -6.73 18.97 1.16
C LYS A 74 -8.25 18.72 1.18
N ASN A 75 -8.85 18.51 0.02
CA ASN A 75 -10.26 18.20 -0.15
C ASN A 75 -10.43 17.21 -1.31
N ARG A 76 -10.82 15.98 -1.01
CA ARG A 76 -10.99 14.91 -2.02
C ARG A 76 -12.18 15.15 -2.97
N LEU A 77 -13.13 15.98 -2.57
CA LEU A 77 -14.33 16.28 -3.36
C LEU A 77 -14.07 17.29 -4.47
N GLU A 78 -12.98 18.04 -4.39
CA GLU A 78 -12.57 18.97 -5.42
C GLU A 78 -11.78 18.27 -6.54
N LYS A 79 -11.92 18.77 -7.77
CA LYS A 79 -11.18 18.25 -8.93
C LYS A 79 -9.79 18.91 -9.02
N ASP A 80 -8.97 18.67 -8.02
CA ASP A 80 -7.56 19.06 -8.00
C ASP A 80 -6.68 17.83 -8.21
N SER A 81 -5.80 17.88 -9.22
CA SER A 81 -4.84 16.79 -9.50
C SER A 81 -3.61 16.84 -8.59
N THR A 82 -3.40 17.94 -7.84
CA THR A 82 -2.34 18.02 -6.85
C THR A 82 -2.58 17.02 -5.74
N ASN A 83 -1.65 16.08 -5.57
CA ASN A 83 -1.70 15.12 -4.48
C ASN A 83 -0.32 14.92 -3.88
N ALA A 84 -0.28 14.61 -2.60
CA ALA A 84 0.92 14.25 -1.86
C ALA A 84 0.84 12.80 -1.43
N HIS A 85 1.97 12.12 -1.33
CA HIS A 85 2.04 10.79 -0.79
C HIS A 85 2.00 10.82 0.74
N ILE A 86 1.36 9.83 1.34
CA ILE A 86 1.36 9.57 2.78
C ILE A 86 1.28 8.06 3.00
N ILE A 87 2.13 7.52 3.87
CA ILE A 87 2.12 6.10 4.15
C ILE A 87 1.22 5.82 5.35
N LEU A 88 0.36 4.83 5.18
CA LEU A 88 -0.52 4.28 6.19
C LEU A 88 -0.12 2.83 6.43
N LEU A 89 0.25 2.46 7.66
CA LEU A 89 0.63 1.11 8.05
C LEU A 89 -0.34 0.60 9.12
N ALA A 90 -0.86 -0.61 8.94
CA ALA A 90 -1.76 -1.22 9.91
C ALA A 90 -0.96 -1.84 11.06
N ARG A 91 -1.25 -1.44 12.30
CA ARG A 91 -0.65 -2.03 13.50
C ARG A 91 -1.29 -3.38 13.87
N ASN A 92 -2.56 -3.52 13.52
CA ASN A 92 -3.38 -4.68 13.86
C ASN A 92 -4.52 -4.85 12.85
N GLU A 93 -5.38 -5.83 13.07
CA GLU A 93 -6.51 -6.15 12.21
C GLU A 93 -7.52 -4.99 12.06
N ASN A 94 -7.76 -4.21 13.13
CA ASN A 94 -8.68 -3.08 13.07
C ASN A 94 -8.10 -1.95 12.21
N GLY A 95 -6.79 -1.67 12.32
CA GLY A 95 -6.08 -0.74 11.45
C GLY A 95 -6.15 -1.15 9.98
N ARG A 96 -5.92 -2.44 9.68
CA ARG A 96 -6.04 -2.98 8.32
C ARG A 96 -7.44 -2.78 7.73
N LYS A 97 -8.49 -3.13 8.49
CA LYS A 97 -9.89 -2.92 8.05
C LYS A 97 -10.20 -1.45 7.82
N SER A 98 -9.69 -0.59 8.69
CA SER A 98 -9.92 0.86 8.58
C SER A 98 -9.21 1.46 7.38
N ILE A 99 -7.96 1.05 7.08
CA ILE A 99 -7.24 1.44 5.85
C ILE A 99 -8.03 0.98 4.62
N ASN A 100 -8.48 -0.28 4.57
CA ASN A 100 -9.28 -0.78 3.44
C ASN A 100 -10.56 0.06 3.24
N ARG A 101 -11.24 0.44 4.33
CA ARG A 101 -12.45 1.26 4.27
C ARG A 101 -12.18 2.64 3.67
N ILE A 102 -11.15 3.35 4.14
CA ILE A 102 -10.86 4.69 3.60
C ILE A 102 -10.38 4.65 2.16
N LEU A 103 -9.64 3.60 1.75
CA LEU A 103 -9.25 3.44 0.35
C LEU A 103 -10.45 3.10 -0.55
N SER A 104 -11.43 2.35 -0.05
CA SER A 104 -12.69 2.14 -0.77
C SER A 104 -13.42 3.47 -0.95
N GLU A 105 -13.53 4.28 0.11
CA GLU A 105 -14.15 5.60 0.05
C GLU A 105 -13.38 6.56 -0.89
N ALA A 106 -12.04 6.51 -0.88
CA ALA A 106 -11.20 7.27 -1.81
C ALA A 106 -11.49 6.95 -3.28
N ASN A 107 -11.82 5.68 -3.58
CA ASN A 107 -12.23 5.27 -4.93
C ASN A 107 -13.66 5.70 -5.28
N ILE A 108 -14.58 5.76 -4.31
CA ILE A 108 -15.99 6.10 -4.53
C ILE A 108 -16.19 7.61 -4.62
N THR A 109 -15.63 8.37 -3.68
CA THR A 109 -15.90 9.81 -3.56
C THR A 109 -14.69 10.68 -3.88
N GLY A 110 -13.47 10.14 -3.78
CA GLY A 110 -12.22 10.89 -3.93
C GLY A 110 -11.50 10.68 -5.26
N PHE A 111 -12.03 9.86 -6.17
CA PHE A 111 -11.32 9.53 -7.41
C PHE A 111 -11.28 10.70 -8.40
N TYR A 112 -10.07 11.21 -8.63
CA TYR A 112 -9.76 12.14 -9.73
C TYR A 112 -8.34 11.88 -10.18
N TYR A 113 -8.15 11.17 -11.29
CA TYR A 113 -6.92 10.53 -11.77
C TYR A 113 -6.34 9.49 -10.81
N LYS A 114 -6.44 9.70 -9.49
CA LYS A 114 -5.98 8.83 -8.41
C LYS A 114 -7.06 8.71 -7.33
N PRO A 115 -7.10 7.62 -6.57
CA PRO A 115 -7.97 7.53 -5.39
C PRO A 115 -7.37 8.39 -4.26
N ARG A 116 -8.00 9.53 -3.97
CA ARG A 116 -7.46 10.53 -3.05
C ARG A 116 -8.16 10.48 -1.70
N ILE A 117 -7.36 10.64 -0.65
CA ILE A 117 -7.83 10.79 0.72
C ILE A 117 -7.55 12.21 1.22
N ASP A 118 -8.31 12.67 2.20
CA ASP A 118 -8.15 13.96 2.86
C ASP A 118 -8.18 13.80 4.39
N PHE A 119 -8.17 14.91 5.12
CA PHE A 119 -8.20 14.88 6.58
C PHE A 119 -9.43 14.18 7.15
N ASP A 120 -10.60 14.29 6.52
CA ASP A 120 -11.82 13.63 7.01
C ASP A 120 -11.64 12.11 7.03
N LEU A 121 -11.08 11.56 5.94
CA LEU A 121 -10.79 10.12 5.88
C LEU A 121 -9.64 9.72 6.80
N LEU A 122 -8.55 10.50 6.84
CA LEU A 122 -7.42 10.23 7.74
C LEU A 122 -7.85 10.22 9.21
N PHE A 123 -8.60 11.22 9.66
CA PHE A 123 -9.05 11.31 11.06
C PHE A 123 -10.19 10.35 11.40
N SER A 124 -10.73 9.62 10.42
CA SER A 124 -11.60 8.47 10.68
C SER A 124 -10.85 7.18 11.00
N LEU A 125 -9.51 7.16 10.84
CA LEU A 125 -8.67 6.04 11.25
C LEU A 125 -8.52 6.01 12.78
N PRO A 126 -8.56 4.84 13.41
CA PRO A 126 -8.29 4.73 14.84
C PRO A 126 -6.81 5.01 15.11
N GLN A 127 -6.54 6.00 15.96
CA GLN A 127 -5.19 6.53 16.21
C GLN A 127 -4.17 5.48 16.64
N ASN A 128 -4.58 4.51 17.44
CA ASN A 128 -3.69 3.49 18.03
C ASN A 128 -3.51 2.25 17.15
N ASP A 129 -4.27 2.13 16.06
CA ASP A 129 -4.28 0.95 15.21
C ASP A 129 -3.52 1.15 13.89
N VAL A 130 -2.97 2.34 13.68
CA VAL A 130 -2.21 2.69 12.48
C VAL A 130 -0.95 3.48 12.83
N TRP A 131 0.08 3.35 11.99
CA TRP A 131 1.20 4.27 11.93
C TRP A 131 1.12 5.07 10.63
N ILE A 132 1.55 6.32 10.69
CA ILE A 132 1.55 7.24 9.56
C ILE A 132 2.97 7.77 9.36
N THR A 133 3.44 7.84 8.10
CA THR A 133 4.68 8.56 7.77
C THR A 133 4.45 9.60 6.68
N THR A 134 5.35 10.57 6.58
CA THR A 134 5.29 11.65 5.57
C THR A 134 5.65 11.19 4.17
N ALA A 135 5.94 9.91 3.97
CA ALA A 135 6.36 9.31 2.70
C ALA A 135 7.60 9.99 2.06
N CYS A 136 7.74 9.82 0.76
CA CYS A 136 8.89 10.22 -0.06
C CYS A 136 8.92 11.74 -0.38
N ILE A 137 9.80 12.12 -1.31
CA ILE A 137 9.87 13.48 -1.89
C ILE A 137 8.55 13.93 -2.50
N GLY A 138 7.70 12.97 -2.92
CA GLY A 138 6.33 13.19 -3.38
C GLY A 138 5.32 13.44 -2.27
N GLY A 139 5.72 13.44 -1.00
CA GLY A 139 4.89 13.63 0.17
C GLY A 139 4.36 15.05 0.36
N ILE A 140 4.00 15.37 1.62
CA ILE A 140 3.39 16.67 2.00
C ILE A 140 4.24 17.88 1.63
N TRP A 141 5.52 17.68 1.33
CA TRP A 141 6.48 18.71 0.88
C TRP A 141 6.08 19.38 -0.45
N LYS A 142 5.12 18.81 -1.19
CA LYS A 142 4.51 19.45 -2.37
C LYS A 142 3.69 20.68 -2.02
N TYR A 143 3.15 20.76 -0.81
CA TYR A 143 2.39 21.92 -0.30
C TYR A 143 3.34 22.95 0.34
N LYS A 144 4.12 23.63 -0.48
CA LYS A 144 5.27 24.46 -0.10
C LYS A 144 5.06 25.38 1.12
N ASP A 145 3.93 26.06 1.20
CA ASP A 145 3.62 27.03 2.26
C ASP A 145 2.76 26.43 3.37
N GLU A 146 2.21 25.22 3.16
CA GLU A 146 1.23 24.60 4.05
C GLU A 146 1.71 23.28 4.68
N TYR A 147 2.84 22.71 4.22
CA TYR A 147 3.31 21.39 4.71
C TYR A 147 3.46 21.35 6.23
N GLU A 148 3.87 22.46 6.88
CA GLU A 148 4.04 22.53 8.32
C GLU A 148 2.68 22.50 9.04
N SER A 149 1.67 23.19 8.52
CA SER A 149 0.31 23.12 9.04
C SER A 149 -0.29 21.70 8.88
N ILE A 150 -0.09 21.08 7.72
CA ILE A 150 -0.53 19.71 7.46
C ILE A 150 0.13 18.73 8.46
N LEU A 151 1.45 18.86 8.64
CA LEU A 151 2.23 18.08 9.59
C LEU A 151 1.69 18.22 11.01
N LEU A 152 1.41 19.44 11.46
CA LEU A 152 0.89 19.70 12.81
C LEU A 152 -0.51 19.11 13.02
N HIS A 153 -1.38 19.15 12.02
CA HIS A 153 -2.69 18.48 12.09
C HIS A 153 -2.52 16.95 12.22
N LEU A 154 -1.64 16.34 11.42
CA LEU A 154 -1.37 14.90 11.51
C LEU A 154 -0.77 14.53 12.87
N ASN A 155 0.24 15.29 13.34
CA ASN A 155 0.88 15.04 14.62
C ASN A 155 -0.08 15.23 15.80
N SER A 156 -0.96 16.23 15.76
CA SER A 156 -1.94 16.45 16.84
C SER A 156 -2.91 15.29 17.00
N TYR A 157 -3.25 14.62 15.89
CA TYR A 157 -4.18 13.49 15.89
C TYR A 157 -3.47 12.15 16.16
N PHE A 158 -2.42 11.80 15.41
CA PHE A 158 -1.76 10.49 15.50
C PHE A 158 -0.66 10.42 16.56
N LYS A 159 -0.17 11.55 17.05
CA LYS A 159 0.81 11.67 18.14
C LYS A 159 2.05 10.78 17.91
N GLU A 160 2.34 9.87 18.85
CA GLU A 160 3.47 8.93 18.79
C GLU A 160 3.39 7.91 17.65
N ASN A 161 2.28 7.83 16.94
CA ASN A 161 2.10 6.99 15.75
C ASN A 161 2.33 7.73 14.44
N PHE A 162 2.76 8.99 14.50
CA PHE A 162 3.15 9.79 13.34
C PHE A 162 4.65 10.00 13.29
N PHE A 163 5.26 9.75 12.12
CA PHE A 163 6.69 9.84 11.91
C PHE A 163 7.03 10.68 10.70
N LEU A 164 8.17 11.37 10.75
CA LEU A 164 8.78 12.03 9.60
C LEU A 164 9.72 11.03 8.92
N GLU A 165 9.58 10.89 7.61
CA GLU A 165 10.38 9.95 6.82
C GLU A 165 11.54 10.65 6.15
N VAL A 166 12.77 10.17 6.40
CA VAL A 166 13.99 10.57 5.69
C VAL A 166 14.37 9.51 4.67
N GLN A 167 14.90 9.93 3.51
CA GLN A 167 15.36 9.04 2.45
C GLN A 167 16.77 9.42 1.99
N TYR A 168 17.52 8.46 1.48
CA TYR A 168 18.95 8.61 1.15
C TYR A 168 19.23 8.99 -0.31
N HIS A 169 18.19 9.29 -1.13
CA HIS A 169 18.41 9.68 -2.52
C HIS A 169 19.32 10.90 -2.62
N ASN A 170 20.32 10.84 -3.51
CA ASN A 170 21.31 11.90 -3.66
C ASN A 170 20.81 13.00 -4.61
N ALA A 171 19.61 13.52 -4.33
CA ALA A 171 18.98 14.60 -5.05
C ALA A 171 18.95 15.87 -4.19
N PRO A 172 19.26 17.08 -4.74
CA PRO A 172 19.30 18.31 -3.96
C PRO A 172 18.02 18.57 -3.15
N ARG A 173 16.87 18.33 -3.75
CA ARG A 173 15.58 18.48 -3.09
C ARG A 173 15.38 17.51 -1.93
N GLN A 174 15.85 16.25 -2.05
CA GLN A 174 15.77 15.28 -0.95
C GLN A 174 16.67 15.68 0.21
N ILE A 175 17.86 16.21 -0.09
CA ILE A 175 18.79 16.73 0.94
C ILE A 175 18.16 17.91 1.69
N GLU A 176 17.50 18.82 0.98
CA GLU A 176 16.78 19.96 1.57
C GLU A 176 15.63 19.47 2.48
N ILE A 177 14.82 18.53 2.00
CA ILE A 177 13.72 17.93 2.77
C ILE A 177 14.25 17.26 4.04
N ASN A 178 15.31 16.45 3.94
CA ASN A 178 15.89 15.79 5.11
C ASN A 178 16.37 16.77 6.18
N LYS A 179 17.03 17.88 5.76
CA LYS A 179 17.44 18.94 6.69
C LYS A 179 16.22 19.58 7.37
N LYS A 180 15.17 19.81 6.60
CA LYS A 180 13.90 20.35 7.11
C LYS A 180 13.23 19.40 8.10
N ILE A 181 13.25 18.10 7.80
CA ILE A 181 12.74 17.05 8.71
C ILE A 181 13.48 17.10 10.05
N LEU A 182 14.81 17.23 10.05
CA LEU A 182 15.58 17.34 11.29
C LEU A 182 15.19 18.55 12.14
N GLU A 183 14.96 19.71 11.50
CA GLU A 183 14.48 20.92 12.16
C GLU A 183 13.09 20.73 12.78
N LEU A 184 12.14 20.20 12.00
CA LEU A 184 10.76 19.99 12.41
C LEU A 184 10.62 18.92 13.49
N SER A 185 11.38 17.82 13.38
CA SER A 185 11.45 16.77 14.39
C SER A 185 11.87 17.34 15.74
N LYS A 186 12.95 18.15 15.76
CA LYS A 186 13.42 18.80 16.98
C LYS A 186 12.41 19.83 17.50
N LYS A 187 11.79 20.62 16.62
CA LYS A 187 10.84 21.69 16.98
C LYS A 187 9.56 21.13 17.61
N TYR A 188 9.05 20.01 17.09
CA TYR A 188 7.75 19.46 17.45
C TYR A 188 7.82 18.11 18.17
N ASN A 189 9.03 17.64 18.46
CA ASN A 189 9.27 16.34 19.10
C ASN A 189 8.59 15.16 18.37
N ILE A 190 8.77 15.10 17.04
CA ILE A 190 8.22 14.04 16.18
C ILE A 190 9.33 13.06 15.82
N GLY A 191 9.06 11.75 15.96
CA GLY A 191 10.00 10.68 15.60
C GLY A 191 10.36 10.69 14.12
N ILE A 192 11.61 10.29 13.80
CA ILE A 192 12.10 10.14 12.43
C ILE A 192 12.29 8.65 12.15
N VAL A 193 11.87 8.21 10.97
CA VAL A 193 12.12 6.86 10.43
C VAL A 193 12.77 6.96 9.05
N ALA A 194 13.56 5.95 8.68
CA ALA A 194 14.19 5.87 7.37
C ALA A 194 13.31 5.07 6.39
N GLY A 195 12.87 5.68 5.29
CA GLY A 195 12.18 5.02 4.19
C GLY A 195 13.17 4.68 3.06
N MET A 196 13.05 3.49 2.48
CA MET A 196 13.90 3.05 1.38
C MET A 196 13.28 3.33 0.01
N ASP A 197 11.96 3.36 -0.05
CA ASP A 197 11.18 3.57 -1.28
C ASP A 197 11.62 2.63 -2.42
N SER A 198 11.72 1.33 -2.06
CA SER A 198 12.32 0.34 -2.96
C SER A 198 11.36 -0.08 -4.06
N HIS A 199 11.82 -0.01 -5.32
CA HIS A 199 11.07 -0.37 -6.52
C HIS A 199 11.74 -1.47 -7.35
N MET A 200 12.93 -1.92 -6.93
CA MET A 200 13.69 -3.05 -7.47
C MET A 200 14.42 -3.77 -6.33
N ILE A 201 14.85 -5.01 -6.53
CA ILE A 201 15.58 -5.78 -5.51
C ILE A 201 17.04 -5.38 -5.47
N SER A 202 17.68 -5.21 -6.63
CA SER A 202 19.08 -4.82 -6.73
C SER A 202 19.27 -3.73 -7.78
N SER A 203 20.36 -2.97 -7.67
CA SER A 203 20.72 -1.94 -8.65
C SER A 203 20.95 -2.49 -10.06
N ASP A 204 21.24 -3.79 -10.21
CA ASP A 204 21.42 -4.44 -11.52
C ASP A 204 20.10 -4.47 -12.33
N GLN A 205 18.97 -4.36 -11.66
CA GLN A 205 17.63 -4.29 -12.28
C GLN A 205 17.26 -2.87 -12.77
N SER A 206 18.11 -1.87 -12.57
CA SER A 206 17.81 -0.48 -12.97
C SER A 206 17.44 -0.37 -14.46
N LYS A 207 18.21 -1.07 -15.31
CA LYS A 207 17.95 -1.07 -16.74
C LYS A 207 16.62 -1.72 -17.09
N GLU A 208 16.26 -2.82 -16.43
CA GLU A 208 14.97 -3.50 -16.64
C GLU A 208 13.80 -2.58 -16.26
N ARG A 209 13.92 -1.88 -15.13
CA ARG A 209 12.93 -0.88 -14.70
C ARG A 209 12.82 0.27 -15.72
N ASP A 210 13.94 0.80 -16.18
CA ASP A 210 13.96 1.90 -17.16
C ASP A 210 13.33 1.47 -18.49
N ASP A 211 13.64 0.28 -18.98
CA ASP A 211 13.06 -0.29 -20.20
C ASP A 211 11.54 -0.50 -20.03
N TYR A 212 11.09 -0.95 -18.85
CA TYR A 212 9.67 -1.06 -18.51
C TYR A 212 8.97 0.31 -18.53
N LEU A 213 9.53 1.32 -17.87
CA LEU A 213 8.98 2.68 -17.88
C LEU A 213 8.91 3.26 -19.28
N LEU A 214 9.99 3.11 -20.05
CA LEU A 214 10.06 3.58 -21.45
C LEU A 214 8.99 2.91 -22.32
N SER A 215 8.74 1.61 -22.14
CA SER A 215 7.68 0.89 -22.84
C SER A 215 6.27 1.44 -22.57
N ARG A 216 6.10 2.13 -21.44
CA ARG A 216 4.86 2.80 -21.04
C ARG A 216 4.83 4.29 -21.39
N GLY A 217 5.89 4.81 -22.06
CA GLY A 217 6.02 6.22 -22.37
C GLY A 217 6.29 7.10 -21.13
N ILE A 218 6.77 6.51 -20.04
CA ILE A 218 7.04 7.19 -18.78
C ILE A 218 8.53 7.46 -18.66
N LYS A 219 8.88 8.67 -18.20
CA LYS A 219 10.24 9.06 -17.88
C LYS A 219 10.21 9.91 -16.62
N TYR A 220 11.03 9.57 -15.64
CA TYR A 220 11.25 10.34 -14.43
C TYR A 220 12.63 11.01 -14.47
N PRO A 221 12.76 12.22 -15.04
CA PRO A 221 14.07 12.85 -15.24
C PRO A 221 14.80 13.18 -13.94
N ASP A 222 14.08 13.29 -12.83
CA ASP A 222 14.65 13.64 -11.53
C ASP A 222 15.22 12.43 -10.77
N GLU A 223 15.04 11.19 -11.27
CA GLU A 223 15.47 9.95 -10.60
C GLU A 223 16.91 9.53 -10.92
N GLU A 224 17.67 10.26 -11.73
CA GLU A 224 19.01 9.87 -12.21
C GLU A 224 20.00 9.51 -11.07
N ASN A 225 19.80 10.07 -9.86
CA ASN A 225 20.64 9.83 -8.68
C ASN A 225 19.88 9.16 -7.53
N TRP A 226 18.81 8.47 -7.82
CA TRP A 226 18.02 7.78 -6.82
C TRP A 226 18.48 6.34 -6.65
N TYR A 227 18.45 5.87 -5.41
CA TYR A 227 18.71 4.49 -5.06
C TYR A 227 17.35 3.82 -4.76
N LEU A 228 16.81 3.09 -5.72
CA LEU A 228 15.48 2.48 -5.63
C LEU A 228 15.52 0.96 -5.38
N ASP A 229 16.68 0.41 -5.11
CA ASP A 229 16.87 -0.98 -4.74
C ASP A 229 16.58 -1.25 -3.26
N PHE A 230 16.45 -2.52 -2.89
CA PHE A 230 16.21 -2.97 -1.52
C PHE A 230 17.57 -3.23 -0.82
N PRO A 231 18.13 -2.27 -0.05
CA PRO A 231 19.48 -2.34 0.48
C PRO A 231 19.58 -3.17 1.77
N SER A 232 20.82 -3.55 2.14
CA SER A 232 21.14 -3.92 3.52
C SER A 232 21.18 -2.69 4.43
N TYR A 233 21.20 -2.91 5.75
CA TYR A 233 21.39 -1.84 6.74
C TYR A 233 22.68 -1.04 6.45
N GLU A 234 23.77 -1.73 6.21
CA GLU A 234 25.08 -1.12 5.95
C GLU A 234 25.05 -0.28 4.67
N THR A 235 24.43 -0.80 3.63
CA THR A 235 24.27 -0.07 2.35
C THR A 235 23.43 1.18 2.54
N ALA A 236 22.30 1.08 3.25
CA ALA A 236 21.45 2.24 3.54
C ALA A 236 22.20 3.28 4.39
N PHE A 237 22.94 2.83 5.42
CA PHE A 237 23.73 3.70 6.27
C PHE A 237 24.78 4.48 5.47
N GLU A 238 25.56 3.81 4.61
CA GLU A 238 26.59 4.47 3.80
C GLU A 238 25.98 5.43 2.74
N ARG A 239 24.80 5.12 2.20
CA ARG A 239 24.08 6.03 1.29
C ARG A 239 23.65 7.31 1.99
N PHE A 240 23.04 7.22 3.18
CA PHE A 240 22.72 8.40 3.99
C PHE A 240 23.97 9.22 4.35
N LYS A 241 25.04 8.55 4.71
CA LYS A 241 26.32 9.19 5.02
C LYS A 241 26.90 9.91 3.80
N LYS A 242 26.83 9.30 2.60
CA LYS A 242 27.26 9.90 1.34
C LYS A 242 26.39 11.11 0.97
N GLN A 243 25.08 11.05 1.22
CA GLN A 243 24.17 12.18 1.01
C GLN A 243 24.48 13.38 1.91
N GLY A 244 24.89 13.15 3.16
CA GLY A 244 25.43 14.16 4.07
C GLY A 244 24.39 15.09 4.72
N ALA A 245 23.09 14.81 4.62
CA ALA A 245 22.06 15.59 5.32
C ALA A 245 21.99 15.25 6.82
N LEU A 246 22.26 13.99 7.18
CA LEU A 246 22.22 13.46 8.54
C LEU A 246 23.64 13.13 9.02
N ASN A 247 23.93 13.30 10.32
CA ASN A 247 25.13 12.78 10.94
C ASN A 247 24.97 11.27 11.26
N LYS A 248 26.07 10.60 11.64
CA LYS A 248 26.09 9.14 11.88
C LYS A 248 25.08 8.67 12.94
N SER A 249 24.92 9.42 14.03
CA SER A 249 23.93 9.09 15.07
C SER A 249 22.52 9.21 14.53
N GLN A 250 22.19 10.30 13.85
CA GLN A 250 20.89 10.52 13.25
C GLN A 250 20.52 9.45 12.20
N ILE A 251 21.51 8.98 11.42
CA ILE A 251 21.32 7.88 10.47
C ILE A 251 20.97 6.59 11.22
N ALA A 252 21.77 6.24 12.24
CA ALA A 252 21.54 5.05 13.04
C ALA A 252 20.16 5.11 13.73
N ASP A 253 19.81 6.25 14.32
CA ASP A 253 18.52 6.45 14.98
C ASP A 253 17.36 6.29 13.98
N ALA A 254 17.43 6.93 12.81
CA ALA A 254 16.38 6.85 11.79
C ALA A 254 16.16 5.42 11.25
N LEU A 255 17.25 4.65 11.05
CA LEU A 255 17.19 3.25 10.66
C LEU A 255 16.63 2.38 11.79
N ASN A 256 17.16 2.51 13.01
CA ASN A 256 16.74 1.73 14.17
C ASN A 256 15.30 2.01 14.58
N ASN A 257 14.81 3.24 14.42
CA ASN A 257 13.43 3.62 14.73
C ASN A 257 12.42 2.85 13.87
N THR A 258 12.80 2.36 12.68
CA THR A 258 11.91 1.51 11.87
C THR A 258 11.54 0.21 12.58
N ASN A 259 12.32 -0.23 13.58
CA ASN A 259 12.05 -1.45 14.34
C ASN A 259 10.77 -1.34 15.19
N ILE A 260 10.18 -0.14 15.37
CA ILE A 260 8.84 0.01 15.95
C ILE A 260 7.80 -0.81 15.16
N PHE A 261 7.96 -0.93 13.85
CA PHE A 261 7.03 -1.67 12.98
C PHE A 261 7.09 -3.20 13.20
N GLU A 262 8.09 -3.73 13.89
CA GLU A 262 8.12 -5.12 14.33
C GLU A 262 7.06 -5.41 15.41
N THR A 263 6.54 -4.39 16.07
CA THR A 263 5.46 -4.53 17.06
C THR A 263 4.08 -4.76 16.42
N VAL A 264 4.00 -4.89 15.09
CA VAL A 264 2.77 -5.24 14.37
C VAL A 264 2.17 -6.54 14.92
N GLU A 265 0.84 -6.55 15.09
CA GLU A 265 0.09 -7.72 15.51
C GLU A 265 -0.33 -8.57 14.32
N GLU A 266 -0.61 -9.86 14.53
CA GLU A 266 -1.12 -10.73 13.48
C GLU A 266 -2.53 -10.33 13.01
N TYR A 267 -2.78 -10.45 11.71
CA TYR A 267 -4.08 -10.16 11.10
C TYR A 267 -4.96 -11.42 11.07
N ASN A 268 -5.71 -11.65 12.14
CA ASN A 268 -6.41 -12.91 12.37
C ASN A 268 -7.68 -13.12 11.56
N SER A 269 -8.30 -12.07 10.99
CA SER A 269 -9.56 -12.23 10.24
C SER A 269 -9.36 -12.52 8.76
N ILE A 270 -8.12 -12.53 8.27
CA ILE A 270 -7.79 -12.93 6.90
C ILE A 270 -7.48 -14.46 6.89
N ILE A 271 -8.32 -15.24 7.51
CA ILE A 271 -8.27 -16.68 7.33
C ILE A 271 -9.11 -17.01 6.11
N PHE A 272 -8.44 -17.29 5.00
CA PHE A 272 -9.08 -17.94 3.86
C PHE A 272 -9.32 -19.38 4.23
N ASP A 273 -10.50 -19.67 4.74
CA ASP A 273 -10.98 -21.04 4.81
C ASP A 273 -11.33 -21.49 3.38
N LYS A 274 -10.37 -22.17 2.74
CA LYS A 274 -10.53 -22.70 1.38
C LYS A 274 -11.73 -23.66 1.26
N ASN A 275 -12.22 -24.16 2.40
CA ASN A 275 -13.34 -25.10 2.49
C ASN A 275 -14.69 -24.38 2.73
N ASN A 276 -14.68 -23.08 2.97
CA ASN A 276 -15.88 -22.34 3.35
C ASN A 276 -15.99 -21.04 2.54
N ILE A 277 -16.32 -21.16 1.28
CA ILE A 277 -16.55 -20.03 0.38
C ILE A 277 -17.78 -19.28 0.88
N LYS A 278 -17.58 -18.06 1.40
CA LYS A 278 -18.68 -17.18 1.76
C LYS A 278 -19.19 -16.47 0.50
N LEU A 279 -20.30 -16.95 -0.01
CA LEU A 279 -21.01 -16.25 -1.08
C LEU A 279 -21.77 -15.03 -0.50
N PRO A 280 -21.91 -13.94 -1.28
CA PRO A 280 -22.73 -12.82 -0.86
C PRO A 280 -24.16 -13.27 -0.63
N THR A 281 -24.75 -12.84 0.50
CA THR A 281 -26.17 -13.09 0.75
C THR A 281 -26.99 -12.06 0.02
N LEU A 282 -27.61 -12.49 -1.08
CA LEU A 282 -28.64 -11.70 -1.76
C LEU A 282 -29.98 -11.94 -1.04
N TYR A 283 -30.83 -10.90 -1.01
CA TYR A 283 -32.17 -11.01 -0.44
C TYR A 283 -32.22 -11.42 1.03
N VAL A 284 -31.50 -10.68 1.89
CA VAL A 284 -31.30 -10.97 3.33
C VAL A 284 -32.61 -11.22 4.12
N LYS A 285 -33.73 -10.64 3.67
CA LYS A 285 -35.05 -10.76 4.34
C LYS A 285 -35.88 -11.94 3.85
N GLU A 286 -35.39 -12.72 2.93
CA GLU A 286 -36.13 -13.83 2.31
C GLU A 286 -35.71 -15.17 2.88
N SER A 287 -36.65 -16.10 2.95
CA SER A 287 -36.35 -17.50 3.29
C SER A 287 -35.48 -18.16 2.21
N GLN A 288 -34.80 -19.25 2.53
CA GLN A 288 -34.00 -20.01 1.55
C GLN A 288 -34.88 -20.47 0.37
N LEU A 289 -36.07 -20.97 0.65
CA LEU A 289 -37.01 -21.40 -0.39
C LEU A 289 -37.37 -20.28 -1.38
N GLN A 290 -37.63 -19.05 -0.88
CA GLN A 290 -37.89 -17.91 -1.73
C GLN A 290 -36.69 -17.49 -2.58
N LYS A 291 -35.48 -17.66 -2.07
CA LYS A 291 -34.23 -17.39 -2.81
C LYS A 291 -34.01 -18.40 -3.92
N ASP A 292 -34.24 -19.66 -3.60
CA ASP A 292 -34.09 -20.77 -4.56
C ASP A 292 -35.10 -20.63 -5.70
N GLU A 293 -36.35 -20.30 -5.36
CA GLU A 293 -37.41 -20.04 -6.36
C GLU A 293 -37.07 -18.83 -7.26
N LYS A 294 -36.56 -17.74 -6.70
CA LYS A 294 -36.10 -16.59 -7.49
C LYS A 294 -34.92 -16.93 -8.39
N LEU A 295 -33.95 -17.68 -7.88
CA LEU A 295 -32.82 -18.12 -8.68
C LEU A 295 -33.27 -18.99 -9.83
N SER A 296 -34.12 -19.95 -9.57
CA SER A 296 -34.72 -20.82 -10.60
C SER A 296 -35.40 -20.01 -11.68
N ASN A 297 -36.27 -19.06 -11.29
CA ASN A 297 -36.97 -18.19 -12.22
C ASN A 297 -36.05 -17.34 -13.08
N LEU A 298 -34.95 -16.81 -12.50
CA LEU A 298 -33.92 -16.05 -13.23
C LEU A 298 -33.19 -16.91 -14.24
N ILE A 299 -32.78 -18.12 -13.87
CA ILE A 299 -32.07 -19.05 -14.74
C ILE A 299 -32.96 -19.45 -15.93
N TRP A 300 -34.22 -19.83 -15.67
CA TRP A 300 -35.14 -20.18 -16.75
C TRP A 300 -35.47 -19.01 -17.67
N LYS A 301 -35.61 -17.81 -17.11
CA LYS A 301 -35.81 -16.59 -17.91
C LYS A 301 -34.59 -16.32 -18.81
N GLN A 302 -33.39 -16.46 -18.27
CA GLN A 302 -32.16 -16.30 -19.05
C GLN A 302 -32.06 -17.36 -20.15
N TRP A 303 -32.36 -18.62 -19.83
CA TRP A 303 -32.38 -19.69 -20.82
C TRP A 303 -33.32 -19.38 -21.98
N GLU A 304 -34.54 -18.91 -21.70
CA GLU A 304 -35.50 -18.54 -22.75
C GLU A 304 -34.95 -17.47 -23.71
N GLN A 305 -34.12 -16.57 -23.20
CA GLN A 305 -33.49 -15.51 -24.01
C GLN A 305 -32.31 -16.06 -24.82
N GLU A 306 -31.51 -16.92 -24.24
CA GLU A 306 -30.24 -17.41 -24.80
C GLU A 306 -30.41 -18.64 -25.71
N LYS A 307 -31.46 -19.42 -25.52
CA LYS A 307 -31.68 -20.66 -26.29
C LYS A 307 -31.74 -20.44 -27.80
N ILE A 308 -32.08 -19.22 -28.24
CA ILE A 308 -32.08 -18.84 -29.66
C ILE A 308 -30.68 -18.98 -30.30
N ASN A 309 -29.65 -18.86 -29.51
CA ASN A 309 -28.23 -18.97 -29.91
C ASN A 309 -27.73 -20.42 -29.89
N VAL A 310 -28.58 -21.36 -29.44
CA VAL A 310 -28.23 -22.78 -29.30
C VAL A 310 -28.94 -23.60 -30.34
N PRO A 311 -28.30 -24.56 -31.03
CA PRO A 311 -28.98 -25.46 -31.98
C PRO A 311 -30.15 -26.19 -31.32
N LYS A 312 -31.32 -26.18 -31.96
CA LYS A 312 -32.55 -26.74 -31.39
C LYS A 312 -32.45 -28.20 -30.91
N ASN A 313 -31.65 -29.01 -31.59
CA ASN A 313 -31.39 -30.42 -31.20
C ASN A 313 -30.59 -30.57 -29.89
N LYS A 314 -30.05 -29.47 -29.34
CA LYS A 314 -29.36 -29.48 -28.05
C LYS A 314 -30.20 -28.91 -26.90
N TRP A 315 -31.34 -28.33 -27.14
CA TRP A 315 -32.15 -27.67 -26.11
C TRP A 315 -32.49 -28.61 -24.95
N ALA A 316 -33.01 -29.80 -25.26
CA ALA A 316 -33.34 -30.81 -24.23
C ALA A 316 -32.18 -31.21 -23.36
N LEU A 317 -30.96 -31.19 -23.91
CA LEU A 317 -29.73 -31.47 -23.15
C LEU A 317 -29.43 -30.36 -22.15
N TYR A 318 -29.48 -29.10 -22.58
CA TYR A 318 -29.23 -27.96 -21.71
C TYR A 318 -30.31 -27.81 -20.64
N GLU A 319 -31.60 -27.99 -21.00
CA GLU A 319 -32.72 -27.94 -20.05
C GLU A 319 -32.58 -29.04 -18.98
N LYS A 320 -32.13 -30.22 -19.35
CA LYS A 320 -31.86 -31.31 -18.39
C LYS A 320 -30.71 -30.95 -17.44
N GLU A 321 -29.63 -30.34 -17.93
CA GLU A 321 -28.53 -29.91 -17.05
C GLU A 321 -28.96 -28.75 -16.14
N ILE A 322 -29.71 -27.78 -16.64
CA ILE A 322 -30.28 -26.71 -15.81
C ILE A 322 -31.15 -27.29 -14.68
N GLN A 323 -32.01 -28.27 -14.99
CA GLN A 323 -32.88 -28.90 -14.01
C GLN A 323 -32.13 -29.74 -12.98
N LYS A 324 -30.97 -30.24 -13.32
CA LYS A 324 -30.10 -31.01 -12.43
C LYS A 324 -29.32 -30.09 -11.45
N GLU A 325 -28.94 -28.90 -11.86
CA GLU A 325 -28.19 -27.93 -11.06
C GLU A 325 -29.09 -27.07 -10.15
N LEU A 326 -30.40 -26.96 -10.47
CA LEU A 326 -31.42 -26.31 -9.63
C LEU A 326 -31.98 -27.23 -8.56
#